data_6d11dbbf8788b2edd42dad135a1046c2
#
_entry.id   6d11dbbf8788b2edd42dad135a1046c2
#
_cell.length_a   1.000
_cell.length_b   1.000
_cell.length_c   1.000
_cell.angle_alpha   90.00
_cell.angle_beta   90.00
_cell.angle_gamma   90.00
#
_symmetry.space_group_name_H-M   'P 1'
#
loop_
_entity.id
_entity.type
_entity.pdbx_description
1 polymer ?
#
loop_
_entity_poly.entity_id
_entity_poly.type
_entity_poly.pdbx_seq_one_letter_code
_entity_poly.pdbx_strand_id
1 'polypeptide(L)'
;METTQAYRRQPSSIINWLTRALLAIFTASLVLFTGFALFLLGTRLFLYNRALPGVHLQEVDLSGMSHEEIVAALDPILTYAESGAAVLIDGDRTWMTKPVELGVSIDLHEIAGNVLAVGRQGTFVERLQQQVDAWYLGYTITPVILFDQVVGAYYLHSIASVVDQPTIEAALQVEGTQVLVSPGQIGRSVDVFGTLAALKEPFGAMLDTVIPVVIEEIPPIVLDASNAAESARRILAEPLRITAEGVEDLVLEPSELAPMIRFEIQGDSASPGYTLQLDPELLAALLAPRIAELERKPENARFIFNDETRELDLLQPAVIGRTLDVAASVETINAGVSEGLHAVELTFEYEEPEVGSEATAQELGISEDVSVVSTYFPGSSPERIQNIKTASAVFHGLLIPPGGTLSMADALGDISLDNGYAEALIILGDRTIKGVGGGVCQVSTTLFRAVFFGGYEIVERHPHAYRVGYYEGGPGSPGPGLDATVFVPLVDFKFRNDTANWLLMETYVYGNQLLWKFYSTSDGRTVQWSSQESNKVDAPKPLYKENPELDKDEIEKIDYEADGLDVVVYRTVTRDGEAIHKDTIKTHYLPWRAIYEFGPGSDLPDNVEIEED
;
A
#
# COMPACT_ATOMS: atom_id res chain seq x y z
N MET A 1 -13.49 139.07 -45.07
CA MET A 1 -13.05 138.44 -46.24
C MET A 1 -13.14 136.96 -46.03
N GLU A 2 -13.83 136.40 -46.80
CA GLU A 2 -14.23 134.99 -46.99
C GLU A 2 -14.78 134.22 -45.81
N THR A 3 -16.03 134.05 -45.80
CA THR A 3 -16.91 133.25 -45.00
C THR A 3 -16.86 131.76 -45.46
N THR A 4 -16.56 130.81 -44.58
CA THR A 4 -16.74 129.43 -44.87
C THR A 4 -17.99 128.91 -44.23
N GLN A 5 -19.01 128.57 -45.01
CA GLN A 5 -20.24 127.91 -44.60
C GLN A 5 -19.98 126.46 -44.24
N ALA A 6 -20.40 126.03 -43.01
CA ALA A 6 -20.42 124.59 -42.56
C ALA A 6 -21.66 123.87 -43.11
N TYR A 7 -21.45 122.88 -43.92
CA TYR A 7 -22.48 122.03 -44.50
C TYR A 7 -22.96 120.97 -43.45
N ARG A 8 -24.20 121.13 -42.89
CA ARG A 8 -24.84 120.12 -42.07
C ARG A 8 -25.43 119.01 -42.95
N ARG A 9 -24.79 117.81 -42.94
CA ARG A 9 -25.40 116.66 -43.60
C ARG A 9 -26.61 116.16 -42.76
N GLN A 10 -27.81 116.07 -43.32
CA GLN A 10 -28.96 115.39 -42.81
C GLN A 10 -28.79 113.90 -42.92
N PRO A 11 -29.10 113.07 -41.87
CA PRO A 11 -29.00 111.59 -41.96
C PRO A 11 -29.99 111.05 -43.00
N SER A 12 -29.51 110.19 -43.87
CA SER A 12 -30.27 109.60 -44.97
C SER A 12 -31.56 108.87 -44.47
N SER A 13 -32.64 108.99 -45.18
CA SER A 13 -33.95 108.42 -44.93
C SER A 13 -33.92 106.87 -44.77
N ILE A 14 -32.89 106.23 -45.33
CA ILE A 14 -32.67 104.76 -45.23
C ILE A 14 -32.25 104.30 -43.84
N ILE A 15 -31.41 105.06 -43.10
CA ILE A 15 -31.02 104.74 -41.71
C ILE A 15 -32.22 104.82 -40.77
N ASN A 16 -33.10 105.81 -40.94
CA ASN A 16 -34.28 105.90 -40.14
C ASN A 16 -35.36 104.84 -40.43
N TRP A 17 -35.38 104.31 -41.66
CA TRP A 17 -36.29 103.21 -42.00
C TRP A 17 -35.72 101.85 -41.46
N LEU A 18 -34.42 101.57 -41.54
CA LEU A 18 -33.77 100.37 -40.97
C LEU A 18 -33.93 100.33 -39.43
N THR A 19 -33.72 101.44 -38.76
CA THR A 19 -33.94 101.52 -37.28
C THR A 19 -35.37 101.24 -36.85
N ARG A 20 -36.34 101.77 -37.62
CA ARG A 20 -37.79 101.52 -37.37
C ARG A 20 -38.17 100.05 -37.65
N ALA A 21 -37.61 99.43 -38.70
CA ALA A 21 -37.84 98.02 -39.03
C ALA A 21 -37.21 97.09 -37.99
N LEU A 22 -35.99 97.38 -37.53
CA LEU A 22 -35.36 96.62 -36.43
C LEU A 22 -36.09 96.75 -35.12
N LEU A 23 -36.58 97.95 -34.79
CA LEU A 23 -37.39 98.18 -33.59
C LEU A 23 -38.73 97.45 -33.68
N ALA A 24 -39.37 97.38 -34.84
CA ALA A 24 -40.61 96.65 -35.06
C ALA A 24 -40.40 95.10 -34.95
N ILE A 25 -39.30 94.59 -35.51
CA ILE A 25 -38.96 93.16 -35.35
C ILE A 25 -38.65 92.84 -33.90
N PHE A 26 -37.88 93.71 -33.22
CA PHE A 26 -37.56 93.50 -31.81
C PHE A 26 -38.81 93.53 -30.93
N THR A 27 -39.71 94.49 -31.14
CA THR A 27 -41.00 94.59 -30.40
C THR A 27 -41.92 93.41 -30.70
N ALA A 28 -42.02 92.98 -31.97
CA ALA A 28 -42.76 91.78 -32.34
C ALA A 28 -42.20 90.50 -31.71
N SER A 29 -40.83 90.35 -31.72
CA SER A 29 -40.18 89.24 -31.06
C SER A 29 -40.38 89.22 -29.53
N LEU A 30 -40.30 90.42 -28.94
CA LEU A 30 -40.56 90.60 -27.49
C LEU A 30 -42.02 90.24 -27.10
N VAL A 31 -42.99 90.69 -27.91
CA VAL A 31 -44.38 90.30 -27.70
C VAL A 31 -44.65 88.84 -27.87
N LEU A 32 -44.04 88.20 -28.90
CA LEU A 32 -44.10 86.75 -29.10
C LEU A 32 -43.45 86.01 -27.94
N PHE A 33 -42.28 86.49 -27.52
CA PHE A 33 -41.58 85.89 -26.40
C PHE A 33 -42.38 86.03 -25.08
N THR A 34 -42.91 87.22 -24.83
CA THR A 34 -43.71 87.44 -23.64
C THR A 34 -45.04 86.64 -23.67
N GLY A 35 -45.67 86.58 -24.86
CA GLY A 35 -46.85 85.74 -25.07
C GLY A 35 -46.57 84.24 -24.84
N PHE A 36 -45.41 83.78 -25.37
CA PHE A 36 -44.97 82.41 -25.17
C PHE A 36 -44.62 82.14 -23.70
N ALA A 37 -43.95 83.09 -23.03
CA ALA A 37 -43.63 82.96 -21.62
C ALA A 37 -44.87 82.92 -20.73
N LEU A 38 -45.89 83.79 -21.02
CA LEU A 38 -47.15 83.74 -20.34
C LEU A 38 -47.97 82.48 -20.62
N PHE A 39 -47.88 81.96 -21.85
CA PHE A 39 -48.51 80.71 -22.20
C PHE A 39 -47.86 79.57 -21.41
N LEU A 40 -46.50 79.49 -21.36
CA LEU A 40 -45.79 78.49 -20.55
C LEU A 40 -46.10 78.65 -19.06
N LEU A 41 -46.21 79.84 -18.55
CA LEU A 41 -46.59 80.09 -17.15
C LEU A 41 -48.03 79.66 -16.88
N GLY A 42 -48.96 79.99 -17.79
CA GLY A 42 -50.37 79.60 -17.71
C GLY A 42 -50.58 78.11 -17.74
N THR A 43 -49.90 77.43 -18.67
CA THR A 43 -49.90 75.93 -18.73
C THR A 43 -49.30 75.31 -17.47
N ARG A 44 -48.22 75.88 -16.91
CA ARG A 44 -47.66 75.48 -15.65
C ARG A 44 -48.57 75.62 -14.45
N LEU A 45 -49.33 76.69 -14.37
CA LEU A 45 -50.31 76.95 -13.31
C LEU A 45 -51.54 76.06 -13.45
N PHE A 46 -52.03 75.86 -14.66
CA PHE A 46 -53.25 75.09 -14.94
C PHE A 46 -52.99 73.57 -14.77
N LEU A 47 -51.81 73.13 -15.14
CA LEU A 47 -51.41 71.72 -15.01
C LEU A 47 -50.62 71.44 -13.72
N TYR A 48 -50.65 72.33 -12.74
CA TYR A 48 -49.97 72.10 -11.47
C TYR A 48 -50.55 70.83 -10.79
N ASN A 49 -49.69 69.83 -10.52
CA ASN A 49 -50.05 68.50 -9.98
C ASN A 49 -51.10 67.72 -10.81
N ARG A 50 -51.20 67.97 -12.12
CA ARG A 50 -52.00 67.15 -13.04
C ARG A 50 -51.15 66.63 -14.21
N ALA A 51 -51.56 65.49 -14.77
CA ALA A 51 -50.88 64.90 -15.94
C ALA A 51 -50.89 65.87 -17.13
N LEU A 52 -49.86 65.88 -17.94
CA LEU A 52 -49.80 66.66 -19.16
C LEU A 52 -50.85 66.15 -20.19
N PRO A 53 -51.36 66.99 -21.05
CA PRO A 53 -52.21 66.58 -22.17
C PRO A 53 -51.42 65.57 -23.08
N GLY A 54 -52.10 64.52 -23.52
CA GLY A 54 -51.53 63.48 -24.36
C GLY A 54 -50.72 62.41 -23.63
N VAL A 55 -50.66 62.46 -22.29
CA VAL A 55 -50.11 61.33 -21.51
C VAL A 55 -51.16 60.27 -21.35
N HIS A 56 -50.80 59.03 -21.74
CA HIS A 56 -51.73 57.90 -21.68
C HIS A 56 -50.95 56.64 -21.20
N LEU A 57 -51.64 55.68 -20.65
CA LEU A 57 -51.16 54.35 -20.34
C LEU A 57 -52.06 53.37 -21.11
N GLN A 58 -51.40 52.59 -22.03
CA GLN A 58 -52.13 51.77 -22.99
C GLN A 58 -53.21 52.62 -23.73
N GLU A 59 -54.49 52.27 -23.65
CA GLU A 59 -55.60 52.99 -24.27
C GLU A 59 -56.26 54.03 -23.35
N VAL A 60 -55.78 54.20 -22.12
CA VAL A 60 -56.37 55.12 -21.12
C VAL A 60 -55.75 56.48 -21.24
N ASP A 61 -56.52 57.49 -21.59
CA ASP A 61 -56.08 58.85 -21.59
C ASP A 61 -56.08 59.43 -20.14
N LEU A 62 -54.91 59.83 -19.66
CA LEU A 62 -54.66 60.31 -18.32
C LEU A 62 -54.55 61.88 -18.28
N SER A 63 -54.76 62.50 -19.43
CA SER A 63 -54.62 63.95 -19.62
C SER A 63 -55.36 64.75 -18.58
N GLY A 64 -54.67 65.63 -17.87
CA GLY A 64 -55.24 66.56 -16.89
C GLY A 64 -55.69 65.95 -15.56
N MET A 65 -55.50 64.62 -15.38
CA MET A 65 -55.84 63.92 -14.13
C MET A 65 -54.85 64.22 -13.01
N SER A 66 -55.32 64.32 -11.79
CA SER A 66 -54.53 64.36 -10.56
C SER A 66 -54.08 63.00 -10.17
N HIS A 67 -53.17 62.90 -9.18
CA HIS A 67 -52.62 61.61 -8.69
C HIS A 67 -53.74 60.64 -8.29
N GLU A 68 -54.76 61.12 -7.52
CA GLU A 68 -55.84 60.24 -7.05
C GLU A 68 -56.78 59.83 -8.20
N GLU A 69 -57.02 60.74 -9.16
CA GLU A 69 -57.87 60.50 -10.35
C GLU A 69 -57.16 59.42 -11.26
N ILE A 70 -55.82 59.50 -11.39
CA ILE A 70 -55.04 58.49 -12.13
C ILE A 70 -55.15 57.12 -11.47
N VAL A 71 -54.90 57.03 -10.15
CA VAL A 71 -55.03 55.79 -9.39
C VAL A 71 -56.42 55.19 -9.56
N ALA A 72 -57.48 55.99 -9.38
CA ALA A 72 -58.88 55.55 -9.52
C ALA A 72 -59.23 55.09 -10.96
N ALA A 73 -58.63 55.73 -11.97
CA ALA A 73 -58.83 55.31 -13.38
C ALA A 73 -58.13 54.04 -13.77
N LEU A 74 -56.95 53.77 -13.16
CA LEU A 74 -56.13 52.61 -13.49
C LEU A 74 -56.48 51.36 -12.67
N ASP A 75 -57.00 51.50 -11.45
CA ASP A 75 -57.35 50.41 -10.54
C ASP A 75 -58.25 49.34 -11.17
N PRO A 76 -59.36 49.66 -11.87
CA PRO A 76 -60.25 48.70 -12.50
C PRO A 76 -59.64 48.04 -13.78
N ILE A 77 -58.55 48.60 -14.30
CA ILE A 77 -57.95 48.20 -15.60
C ILE A 77 -56.69 47.37 -15.41
N LEU A 78 -55.84 47.80 -14.47
CA LEU A 78 -54.59 47.12 -14.17
C LEU A 78 -54.80 45.98 -13.17
N THR A 79 -55.65 45.02 -13.50
CA THR A 79 -56.00 43.85 -12.65
C THR A 79 -55.16 42.61 -12.90
N TYR A 80 -54.15 42.71 -13.76
CA TYR A 80 -53.35 41.52 -14.17
C TYR A 80 -52.79 40.69 -12.99
N ALA A 81 -52.37 41.32 -11.92
CA ALA A 81 -51.89 40.61 -10.75
C ALA A 81 -52.93 39.60 -10.20
N GLU A 82 -54.19 39.92 -10.23
CA GLU A 82 -55.29 39.10 -9.68
C GLU A 82 -56.08 38.33 -10.74
N SER A 83 -56.14 38.83 -11.98
CA SER A 83 -56.92 38.23 -13.07
C SER A 83 -56.10 37.41 -14.05
N GLY A 84 -54.80 37.64 -14.12
CA GLY A 84 -53.86 36.88 -14.96
C GLY A 84 -53.67 35.45 -14.49
N ALA A 85 -53.09 34.63 -15.36
CA ALA A 85 -52.79 33.23 -15.08
C ALA A 85 -51.31 32.90 -15.33
N ALA A 86 -50.70 32.23 -14.38
CA ALA A 86 -49.40 31.57 -14.54
C ALA A 86 -49.56 30.06 -14.35
N VAL A 87 -49.07 29.29 -15.30
CA VAL A 87 -49.12 27.86 -15.29
C VAL A 87 -47.70 27.34 -15.22
N LEU A 88 -47.37 26.62 -14.15
CA LEU A 88 -46.08 25.95 -13.95
C LEU A 88 -46.24 24.47 -14.28
N ILE A 89 -45.32 23.89 -15.03
CA ILE A 89 -45.40 22.49 -15.49
C ILE A 89 -44.12 21.72 -15.18
N ASP A 90 -44.25 20.47 -14.74
CA ASP A 90 -43.16 19.46 -14.62
C ASP A 90 -43.70 18.13 -15.11
N GLY A 91 -43.33 17.75 -16.34
CA GLY A 91 -43.88 16.58 -17.01
C GLY A 91 -45.41 16.63 -17.10
N ASP A 92 -46.08 15.66 -16.49
CA ASP A 92 -47.55 15.59 -16.44
C ASP A 92 -48.19 16.42 -15.31
N ARG A 93 -47.36 17.00 -14.44
CA ARG A 93 -47.84 17.81 -13.31
C ARG A 93 -47.99 19.26 -13.72
N THR A 94 -49.09 19.86 -13.28
CA THR A 94 -49.42 21.25 -13.61
C THR A 94 -49.92 21.99 -12.37
N TRP A 95 -49.39 23.17 -12.12
CA TRP A 95 -49.83 24.09 -11.07
C TRP A 95 -50.30 25.37 -11.73
N MET A 96 -51.60 25.70 -11.57
CA MET A 96 -52.18 26.91 -12.07
C MET A 96 -52.31 27.89 -10.88
N THR A 97 -51.79 29.08 -11.03
CA THR A 97 -51.76 30.09 -9.99
C THR A 97 -51.93 31.49 -10.59
N LYS A 98 -52.25 32.45 -9.76
CA LYS A 98 -52.33 33.84 -10.18
C LYS A 98 -50.98 34.54 -9.99
N PRO A 99 -50.67 35.59 -10.80
CA PRO A 99 -49.43 36.35 -10.63
C PRO A 99 -49.24 36.90 -9.22
N VAL A 100 -50.31 37.34 -8.53
CA VAL A 100 -50.26 37.85 -7.16
C VAL A 100 -49.74 36.79 -6.16
N GLU A 101 -50.08 35.52 -6.35
CA GLU A 101 -49.63 34.42 -5.48
C GLU A 101 -48.14 34.14 -5.66
N LEU A 102 -47.60 34.55 -6.82
CA LEU A 102 -46.16 34.52 -7.12
C LEU A 102 -45.43 35.82 -6.78
N GLY A 103 -46.12 36.77 -6.13
CA GLY A 103 -45.50 38.01 -5.66
C GLY A 103 -45.56 39.18 -6.66
N VAL A 104 -46.38 39.06 -7.71
CA VAL A 104 -46.60 40.16 -8.65
C VAL A 104 -47.57 41.15 -8.05
N SER A 105 -47.21 42.41 -8.05
CA SER A 105 -48.08 43.53 -7.67
C SER A 105 -47.89 44.73 -8.60
N ILE A 106 -48.88 45.54 -8.71
CA ILE A 106 -48.85 46.77 -9.52
C ILE A 106 -48.96 47.94 -8.57
N ASP A 107 -47.95 48.80 -8.54
CA ASP A 107 -47.99 50.04 -7.71
C ASP A 107 -48.62 51.19 -8.49
N LEU A 108 -49.91 51.31 -8.32
CA LEU A 108 -50.69 52.40 -8.94
C LEU A 108 -50.22 53.78 -8.51
N HIS A 109 -49.74 53.94 -7.26
CA HIS A 109 -49.22 55.19 -6.76
C HIS A 109 -47.91 55.61 -7.40
N GLU A 110 -47.02 54.65 -7.60
CA GLU A 110 -45.77 54.86 -8.32
C GLU A 110 -46.05 55.19 -9.80
N ILE A 111 -46.96 54.45 -10.44
CA ILE A 111 -47.39 54.73 -11.82
C ILE A 111 -47.94 56.15 -11.91
N ALA A 112 -48.85 56.56 -11.01
CA ALA A 112 -49.38 57.92 -10.97
C ALA A 112 -48.30 59.00 -10.75
N GLY A 113 -47.29 58.67 -9.91
CA GLY A 113 -46.11 59.50 -9.72
C GLY A 113 -45.30 59.68 -11.02
N ASN A 114 -45.09 58.59 -11.76
CA ASN A 114 -44.38 58.61 -13.04
C ASN A 114 -45.12 59.35 -14.12
N VAL A 115 -46.46 59.21 -14.20
CA VAL A 115 -47.33 59.98 -15.07
C VAL A 115 -47.19 61.49 -14.78
N LEU A 116 -47.23 61.89 -13.53
CA LEU A 116 -47.09 63.30 -13.12
C LEU A 116 -45.64 63.81 -13.28
N ALA A 117 -44.67 62.99 -13.35
CA ALA A 117 -43.25 63.32 -13.55
C ALA A 117 -42.92 63.68 -15.00
N VAL A 118 -43.75 63.26 -15.97
CA VAL A 118 -43.53 63.53 -17.40
C VAL A 118 -43.43 65.04 -17.63
N GLY A 119 -42.37 65.48 -18.31
CA GLY A 119 -42.09 66.89 -18.62
C GLY A 119 -41.75 67.78 -17.40
N ARG A 120 -41.53 67.15 -16.21
CA ARG A 120 -41.18 67.88 -14.97
C ARG A 120 -39.82 67.55 -14.42
N GLN A 121 -39.31 66.43 -14.78
CA GLN A 121 -37.97 65.91 -14.34
C GLN A 121 -36.95 66.01 -15.45
N GLY A 122 -35.69 66.09 -15.12
CA GLY A 122 -34.58 66.20 -16.06
C GLY A 122 -34.10 67.59 -16.37
N THR A 123 -33.27 67.80 -17.37
CA THR A 123 -32.76 69.08 -17.84
C THR A 123 -33.86 69.90 -18.48
N PHE A 124 -33.65 71.24 -18.65
CA PHE A 124 -34.62 72.09 -19.27
C PHE A 124 -35.05 71.64 -20.68
N VAL A 125 -34.09 71.18 -21.45
CA VAL A 125 -34.35 70.72 -22.84
C VAL A 125 -35.18 69.43 -22.82
N GLU A 126 -34.81 68.45 -21.98
CA GLU A 126 -35.58 67.21 -21.82
C GLU A 126 -37.01 67.44 -21.38
N ARG A 127 -37.19 68.31 -20.42
CA ARG A 127 -38.54 68.69 -19.97
C ARG A 127 -39.40 69.34 -21.08
N LEU A 128 -38.79 70.23 -21.86
CA LEU A 128 -39.47 70.86 -22.97
C LEU A 128 -39.78 69.83 -24.07
N GLN A 129 -38.86 68.99 -24.39
CA GLN A 129 -39.04 67.90 -25.37
C GLN A 129 -40.18 66.98 -24.93
N GLN A 130 -40.19 66.50 -23.70
CA GLN A 130 -41.25 65.64 -23.17
C GLN A 130 -42.59 66.31 -23.17
N GLN A 131 -42.67 67.62 -22.88
CA GLN A 131 -43.89 68.38 -22.95
C GLN A 131 -44.43 68.50 -24.39
N VAL A 132 -43.53 68.74 -25.36
CA VAL A 132 -43.91 68.82 -26.78
C VAL A 132 -44.32 67.44 -27.31
N ASP A 133 -43.57 66.42 -26.97
CA ASP A 133 -43.86 65.03 -27.38
C ASP A 133 -45.21 64.58 -26.81
N ALA A 134 -45.45 64.80 -25.54
CA ALA A 134 -46.74 64.49 -24.92
C ALA A 134 -47.91 65.18 -25.63
N TRP A 135 -47.76 66.47 -25.96
CA TRP A 135 -48.86 67.29 -26.54
C TRP A 135 -49.14 66.97 -28.02
N TYR A 136 -48.11 66.66 -28.81
CA TYR A 136 -48.28 66.51 -30.26
C TYR A 136 -48.22 65.02 -30.74
N LEU A 137 -47.44 64.16 -30.06
CA LEU A 137 -47.26 62.78 -30.45
C LEU A 137 -47.96 61.80 -29.52
N GLY A 138 -48.30 62.26 -28.31
CA GLY A 138 -48.69 61.38 -27.21
C GLY A 138 -47.51 60.78 -26.46
N TYR A 139 -47.62 60.61 -25.15
CA TYR A 139 -46.62 60.03 -24.30
C TYR A 139 -47.15 58.79 -23.57
N THR A 140 -46.70 57.64 -23.95
CA THR A 140 -47.15 56.38 -23.36
C THR A 140 -46.30 56.06 -22.12
N ILE A 141 -46.96 55.86 -20.98
CA ILE A 141 -46.31 55.34 -19.76
C ILE A 141 -46.36 53.82 -19.78
N THR A 142 -45.23 53.21 -19.42
CA THR A 142 -45.17 51.77 -19.18
C THR A 142 -45.59 51.48 -17.73
N PRO A 143 -46.49 50.54 -17.47
CA PRO A 143 -46.86 50.15 -16.12
C PRO A 143 -45.65 49.65 -15.33
N VAL A 144 -45.59 50.06 -14.06
CA VAL A 144 -44.56 49.57 -13.13
C VAL A 144 -45.09 48.33 -12.42
N ILE A 145 -44.49 47.21 -12.72
CA ILE A 145 -44.82 45.91 -12.12
C ILE A 145 -43.73 45.56 -11.11
N LEU A 146 -44.13 45.39 -9.88
CA LEU A 146 -43.26 44.89 -8.81
C LEU A 146 -43.36 43.35 -8.77
N PHE A 147 -42.22 42.71 -8.70
CA PHE A 147 -42.13 41.27 -8.56
C PHE A 147 -41.33 40.93 -7.30
N ASP A 148 -42.06 40.62 -6.23
CA ASP A 148 -41.45 40.16 -4.97
C ASP A 148 -41.05 38.71 -5.10
N GLN A 149 -39.76 38.51 -5.35
CA GLN A 149 -39.17 37.17 -5.50
C GLN A 149 -39.24 36.34 -4.22
N VAL A 150 -39.37 36.94 -3.03
CA VAL A 150 -39.49 36.20 -1.77
C VAL A 150 -40.84 35.48 -1.71
N VAL A 151 -41.92 36.16 -2.09
CA VAL A 151 -43.25 35.55 -2.18
C VAL A 151 -43.27 34.44 -3.23
N GLY A 152 -42.72 34.73 -4.42
CA GLY A 152 -42.60 33.74 -5.48
C GLY A 152 -41.79 32.51 -5.06
N ALA A 153 -40.68 32.72 -4.35
CA ALA A 153 -39.87 31.61 -3.81
C ALA A 153 -40.64 30.74 -2.82
N TYR A 154 -41.44 31.36 -1.96
CA TYR A 154 -42.30 30.61 -1.03
C TYR A 154 -43.29 29.69 -1.76
N TYR A 155 -43.89 30.18 -2.82
CA TYR A 155 -44.78 29.37 -3.65
C TYR A 155 -44.04 28.23 -4.32
N LEU A 156 -42.89 28.52 -4.92
CA LEU A 156 -42.06 27.48 -5.57
C LEU A 156 -41.49 26.44 -4.59
N HIS A 157 -41.19 26.83 -3.35
CA HIS A 157 -40.83 25.85 -2.31
C HIS A 157 -41.98 24.89 -1.97
N SER A 158 -43.23 25.30 -2.09
CA SER A 158 -44.35 24.37 -1.94
C SER A 158 -44.41 23.35 -3.08
N ILE A 159 -44.03 23.75 -4.30
CA ILE A 159 -43.88 22.83 -5.45
C ILE A 159 -42.68 21.91 -5.23
N ALA A 160 -41.53 22.46 -4.77
CA ALA A 160 -40.31 21.71 -4.47
C ALA A 160 -40.59 20.56 -3.48
N SER A 161 -41.43 20.81 -2.46
CA SER A 161 -41.78 19.76 -1.50
C SER A 161 -42.47 18.51 -2.11
N VAL A 162 -43.00 18.65 -3.34
CA VAL A 162 -43.69 17.57 -4.07
C VAL A 162 -42.83 17.01 -5.23
N VAL A 163 -41.93 17.85 -5.75
CA VAL A 163 -41.09 17.55 -6.93
C VAL A 163 -39.72 17.02 -6.55
N ASP A 164 -39.14 17.59 -5.48
CA ASP A 164 -37.80 17.22 -5.04
C ASP A 164 -37.73 15.78 -4.58
N GLN A 165 -36.67 15.11 -5.00
CA GLN A 165 -36.34 13.76 -4.56
C GLN A 165 -34.83 13.64 -4.34
N PRO A 166 -34.39 12.94 -3.28
CA PRO A 166 -32.99 12.80 -2.97
C PRO A 166 -32.27 11.96 -4.03
N THR A 167 -31.00 12.24 -4.24
CA THR A 167 -30.07 11.34 -4.93
C THR A 167 -29.84 10.11 -4.04
N ILE A 168 -29.93 8.92 -4.63
CA ILE A 168 -29.61 7.64 -3.95
C ILE A 168 -28.57 6.92 -4.78
N GLU A 169 -27.44 6.58 -4.15
CA GLU A 169 -26.41 5.73 -4.77
C GLU A 169 -26.90 4.30 -4.96
N ALA A 170 -26.52 3.66 -6.07
CA ALA A 170 -26.69 2.21 -6.19
C ALA A 170 -25.90 1.51 -5.06
N ALA A 171 -26.46 0.48 -4.47
CA ALA A 171 -25.82 -0.26 -3.39
C ALA A 171 -25.74 -1.75 -3.71
N LEU A 172 -24.66 -2.36 -3.22
CA LEU A 172 -24.38 -3.79 -3.30
C LEU A 172 -24.21 -4.36 -1.90
N GLN A 173 -24.82 -5.49 -1.62
CA GLN A 173 -24.67 -6.21 -0.37
C GLN A 173 -24.53 -7.71 -0.66
N VAL A 174 -23.62 -8.37 0.09
CA VAL A 174 -23.48 -9.82 0.04
C VAL A 174 -24.06 -10.40 1.34
N GLU A 175 -25.10 -11.23 1.21
CA GLU A 175 -25.73 -11.95 2.30
C GLU A 175 -25.56 -13.46 2.12
N GLY A 176 -24.72 -14.09 2.95
CA GLY A 176 -24.23 -15.44 2.67
C GLY A 176 -23.51 -15.47 1.33
N THR A 177 -23.99 -16.23 0.36
CA THR A 177 -23.47 -16.28 -1.03
C THR A 177 -24.37 -15.55 -2.02
N GLN A 178 -25.41 -14.84 -1.55
CA GLN A 178 -26.31 -14.08 -2.42
C GLN A 178 -25.87 -12.63 -2.55
N VAL A 179 -25.92 -12.10 -3.77
CA VAL A 179 -25.59 -10.70 -4.05
C VAL A 179 -26.88 -9.93 -4.32
N LEU A 180 -27.19 -9.00 -3.41
CA LEU A 180 -28.33 -8.11 -3.48
C LEU A 180 -27.91 -6.78 -4.09
N VAL A 181 -28.75 -6.25 -4.99
CA VAL A 181 -28.52 -4.97 -5.68
C VAL A 181 -29.69 -4.05 -5.42
N SER A 182 -29.39 -2.85 -4.97
CA SER A 182 -30.36 -1.74 -4.93
C SER A 182 -29.98 -0.73 -5.99
N PRO A 183 -30.86 -0.41 -6.95
CA PRO A 183 -30.58 0.57 -7.99
C PRO A 183 -30.43 1.96 -7.40
N GLY A 184 -29.62 2.79 -8.02
CA GLY A 184 -29.52 4.21 -7.69
C GLY A 184 -30.72 5.01 -8.18
N GLN A 185 -30.86 6.22 -7.69
CA GLN A 185 -31.90 7.17 -8.07
C GLN A 185 -31.29 8.52 -8.38
N ILE A 186 -31.64 9.09 -9.54
CA ILE A 186 -31.29 10.47 -9.87
C ILE A 186 -32.07 11.41 -8.95
N GLY A 187 -31.37 12.26 -8.21
CA GLY A 187 -31.98 13.33 -7.44
C GLY A 187 -32.56 14.40 -8.36
N ARG A 188 -33.64 15.06 -7.90
CA ARG A 188 -34.24 16.18 -8.58
C ARG A 188 -34.46 17.30 -7.56
N SER A 189 -34.13 18.51 -7.92
CA SER A 189 -34.33 19.69 -7.10
C SER A 189 -34.88 20.83 -7.94
N VAL A 190 -35.90 21.51 -7.44
CA VAL A 190 -36.43 22.69 -8.12
C VAL A 190 -35.43 23.82 -8.02
N ASP A 191 -34.97 24.33 -9.17
CA ASP A 191 -34.23 25.58 -9.24
C ASP A 191 -35.23 26.75 -9.12
N VAL A 192 -35.45 27.18 -7.88
CA VAL A 192 -36.36 28.27 -7.54
C VAL A 192 -35.92 29.55 -8.23
N PHE A 193 -34.63 29.88 -8.25
CA PHE A 193 -34.12 31.09 -8.86
C PHE A 193 -34.24 31.08 -10.39
N GLY A 194 -33.92 29.98 -11.02
CA GLY A 194 -34.09 29.79 -12.45
C GLY A 194 -35.54 29.89 -12.88
N THR A 195 -36.47 29.30 -12.11
CA THR A 195 -37.92 29.38 -12.38
C THR A 195 -38.45 30.82 -12.19
N LEU A 196 -38.04 31.52 -11.13
CA LEU A 196 -38.39 32.94 -10.94
C LEU A 196 -37.84 33.84 -12.05
N ALA A 197 -36.63 33.58 -12.50
CA ALA A 197 -36.03 34.33 -13.60
C ALA A 197 -36.82 34.14 -14.91
N ALA A 198 -37.30 32.91 -15.17
CA ALA A 198 -38.15 32.62 -16.34
C ALA A 198 -39.52 33.34 -16.29
N LEU A 199 -40.07 33.59 -15.09
CA LEU A 199 -41.33 34.30 -14.90
C LEU A 199 -41.19 35.83 -15.05
N LYS A 200 -40.00 36.39 -14.90
CA LYS A 200 -39.79 37.84 -14.85
C LYS A 200 -40.22 38.57 -16.12
N GLU A 201 -39.89 38.06 -17.29
CA GLU A 201 -40.20 38.68 -18.56
C GLU A 201 -41.71 38.65 -18.87
N PRO A 202 -42.41 37.46 -18.79
CA PRO A 202 -43.87 37.42 -18.96
C PRO A 202 -44.64 38.31 -17.99
N PHE A 203 -44.24 38.33 -16.71
CA PHE A 203 -44.88 39.17 -15.71
C PHE A 203 -44.69 40.67 -15.99
N GLY A 204 -43.46 41.05 -16.40
CA GLY A 204 -43.18 42.43 -16.82
C GLY A 204 -43.98 42.88 -18.03
N ALA A 205 -44.38 41.96 -18.89
CA ALA A 205 -45.22 42.21 -20.05
C ALA A 205 -46.75 42.04 -19.78
N MET A 206 -47.13 41.64 -18.56
CA MET A 206 -48.52 41.34 -18.15
C MET A 206 -49.16 40.26 -19.05
N LEU A 207 -48.42 39.19 -19.36
CA LEU A 207 -48.88 38.10 -20.20
C LEU A 207 -49.17 36.85 -19.37
N ASP A 208 -50.31 36.23 -19.66
CA ASP A 208 -50.56 34.88 -19.18
C ASP A 208 -49.47 33.94 -19.74
N THR A 209 -48.95 33.10 -18.88
CA THR A 209 -47.75 32.33 -19.24
C THR A 209 -47.83 30.88 -18.81
N VAL A 210 -47.15 30.03 -19.58
CA VAL A 210 -46.91 28.61 -19.25
C VAL A 210 -45.40 28.41 -19.20
N ILE A 211 -44.88 28.18 -18.02
CA ILE A 211 -43.43 28.04 -17.77
C ILE A 211 -43.12 26.64 -17.23
N PRO A 212 -42.15 25.94 -17.81
CA PRO A 212 -41.65 24.73 -17.18
C PRO A 212 -40.94 25.09 -15.88
N VAL A 213 -41.19 24.33 -14.82
CA VAL A 213 -40.39 24.41 -13.58
C VAL A 213 -38.97 23.99 -13.94
N VAL A 214 -38.02 24.84 -13.62
CA VAL A 214 -36.61 24.54 -13.84
C VAL A 214 -36.20 23.51 -12.79
N ILE A 215 -35.75 22.32 -13.26
CA ILE A 215 -35.34 21.23 -12.41
C ILE A 215 -33.83 21.00 -12.61
N GLU A 216 -33.11 20.94 -11.52
CA GLU A 216 -31.73 20.47 -11.47
C GLU A 216 -31.74 18.97 -11.19
N GLU A 217 -31.21 18.15 -12.12
CA GLU A 217 -31.02 16.74 -11.92
C GLU A 217 -29.61 16.49 -11.32
N ILE A 218 -29.57 15.77 -10.20
CA ILE A 218 -28.34 15.44 -9.48
C ILE A 218 -28.14 13.93 -9.59
N PRO A 219 -27.37 13.47 -10.59
CA PRO A 219 -27.13 12.04 -10.74
C PRO A 219 -26.29 11.51 -9.57
N PRO A 220 -26.51 10.26 -9.13
CA PRO A 220 -25.61 9.57 -8.21
C PRO A 220 -24.27 9.32 -8.89
N ILE A 221 -23.22 9.06 -8.12
CA ILE A 221 -21.92 8.66 -8.64
C ILE A 221 -22.08 7.36 -9.41
N VAL A 222 -22.78 6.37 -8.82
CA VAL A 222 -23.12 5.11 -9.47
C VAL A 222 -24.63 4.92 -9.50
N LEU A 223 -25.20 4.93 -10.68
CA LEU A 223 -26.64 4.73 -10.87
C LEU A 223 -27.01 3.24 -11.00
N ASP A 224 -26.14 2.43 -11.62
CA ASP A 224 -26.34 1.01 -11.85
C ASP A 224 -25.10 0.21 -11.41
N ALA A 225 -25.29 -0.70 -10.47
CA ALA A 225 -24.28 -1.59 -9.94
C ALA A 225 -24.38 -3.05 -10.46
N SER A 226 -25.18 -3.28 -11.49
CA SER A 226 -25.49 -4.62 -12.02
C SER A 226 -24.24 -5.37 -12.48
N ASN A 227 -23.29 -4.71 -13.13
CA ASN A 227 -22.05 -5.32 -13.60
C ASN A 227 -21.19 -5.87 -12.46
N ALA A 228 -21.02 -5.10 -11.38
CA ALA A 228 -20.26 -5.55 -10.22
C ALA A 228 -20.97 -6.67 -9.47
N ALA A 229 -22.30 -6.64 -9.42
CA ALA A 229 -23.09 -7.73 -8.87
C ALA A 229 -22.95 -9.02 -9.68
N GLU A 230 -22.89 -8.93 -11.01
CA GLU A 230 -22.65 -10.08 -11.87
C GLU A 230 -21.25 -10.66 -11.67
N SER A 231 -20.24 -9.81 -11.55
CA SER A 231 -18.86 -10.23 -11.22
C SER A 231 -18.81 -10.94 -9.86
N ALA A 232 -19.47 -10.40 -8.83
CA ALA A 232 -19.54 -11.03 -7.52
C ALA A 232 -20.27 -12.38 -7.56
N ARG A 233 -21.39 -12.49 -8.30
CA ARG A 233 -22.10 -13.78 -8.47
C ARG A 233 -21.24 -14.79 -9.20
N ARG A 234 -20.44 -14.37 -10.18
CA ARG A 234 -19.52 -15.25 -10.89
C ARG A 234 -18.46 -15.81 -9.94
N ILE A 235 -17.81 -14.98 -9.18
CA ILE A 235 -16.77 -15.41 -8.21
C ILE A 235 -17.36 -16.30 -7.12
N LEU A 236 -18.58 -16.05 -6.67
CA LEU A 236 -19.26 -16.87 -5.66
C LEU A 236 -19.93 -18.15 -6.25
N ALA A 237 -19.81 -18.39 -7.54
CA ALA A 237 -20.38 -19.61 -8.17
C ALA A 237 -19.50 -20.84 -7.98
N GLU A 238 -18.18 -20.67 -7.87
CA GLU A 238 -17.19 -21.73 -7.76
C GLU A 238 -16.13 -21.37 -6.72
N PRO A 239 -15.43 -22.36 -6.11
CA PRO A 239 -14.31 -22.10 -5.21
C PRO A 239 -13.15 -21.37 -5.91
N LEU A 240 -12.49 -20.46 -5.20
CA LEU A 240 -11.24 -19.83 -5.63
C LEU A 240 -10.07 -20.70 -5.21
N ARG A 241 -9.21 -21.09 -6.16
CA ARG A 241 -7.97 -21.81 -5.92
C ARG A 241 -6.80 -20.86 -5.99
N ILE A 242 -6.02 -20.81 -4.91
CA ILE A 242 -4.77 -20.08 -4.85
C ILE A 242 -3.66 -21.13 -4.90
N THR A 243 -2.82 -21.07 -5.94
CA THR A 243 -1.86 -22.11 -6.27
C THR A 243 -0.42 -21.64 -6.07
N ALA A 244 0.47 -22.58 -5.74
CA ALA A 244 1.91 -22.37 -5.72
C ALA A 244 2.62 -23.68 -6.12
N GLU A 245 3.71 -23.59 -6.87
CA GLU A 245 4.46 -24.75 -7.30
C GLU A 245 4.97 -25.60 -6.12
N GLY A 246 4.66 -26.89 -6.13
CA GLY A 246 5.14 -27.85 -5.15
C GLY A 246 4.50 -27.78 -3.76
N VAL A 247 3.39 -27.05 -3.63
CA VAL A 247 2.61 -26.94 -2.38
C VAL A 247 1.14 -27.23 -2.70
N GLU A 248 0.40 -27.76 -1.73
CA GLU A 248 -1.03 -28.01 -1.87
C GLU A 248 -1.81 -26.71 -2.05
N ASP A 249 -2.74 -26.69 -3.03
CA ASP A 249 -3.59 -25.54 -3.33
C ASP A 249 -4.37 -25.10 -2.11
N LEU A 250 -4.46 -23.78 -1.91
CA LEU A 250 -5.40 -23.19 -0.97
C LEU A 250 -6.73 -22.98 -1.69
N VAL A 251 -7.77 -23.69 -1.26
CA VAL A 251 -9.11 -23.62 -1.84
C VAL A 251 -10.03 -22.86 -0.91
N LEU A 252 -10.60 -21.77 -1.39
CA LEU A 252 -11.58 -20.95 -0.67
C LEU A 252 -12.98 -21.24 -1.22
N GLU A 253 -13.82 -21.81 -0.38
CA GLU A 253 -15.23 -22.03 -0.75
C GLU A 253 -16.00 -20.71 -0.84
N PRO A 254 -17.09 -20.65 -1.64
CA PRO A 254 -17.89 -19.43 -1.79
C PRO A 254 -18.36 -18.81 -0.45
N SER A 255 -18.61 -19.63 0.56
CA SER A 255 -18.97 -19.18 1.90
C SER A 255 -17.83 -18.49 2.67
N GLU A 256 -16.58 -18.81 2.32
CA GLU A 256 -15.37 -18.19 2.89
C GLU A 256 -15.00 -16.93 2.12
N LEU A 257 -15.26 -16.91 0.80
CA LEU A 257 -15.04 -15.74 -0.06
C LEU A 257 -16.02 -14.60 0.22
N ALA A 258 -17.29 -14.93 0.45
CA ALA A 258 -18.37 -13.95 0.59
C ALA A 258 -18.07 -12.84 1.64
N PRO A 259 -17.60 -13.14 2.87
CA PRO A 259 -17.28 -12.11 3.85
C PRO A 259 -16.05 -11.26 3.48
N MET A 260 -15.22 -11.74 2.54
CA MET A 260 -14.03 -11.03 2.08
C MET A 260 -14.33 -10.03 0.96
N ILE A 261 -15.49 -10.16 0.29
CA ILE A 261 -15.85 -9.28 -0.83
C ILE A 261 -16.03 -7.84 -0.35
N ARG A 262 -15.40 -6.91 -1.07
CA ARG A 262 -15.56 -5.46 -0.97
C ARG A 262 -15.91 -4.89 -2.33
N PHE A 263 -16.72 -3.84 -2.32
CA PHE A 263 -17.05 -3.08 -3.53
C PHE A 263 -16.48 -1.67 -3.37
N GLU A 264 -15.61 -1.29 -4.27
CA GLU A 264 -15.03 0.04 -4.30
C GLU A 264 -15.49 0.78 -5.54
N ILE A 265 -15.76 2.09 -5.38
CA ILE A 265 -16.09 2.95 -6.53
C ILE A 265 -14.79 3.25 -7.26
N GLN A 266 -14.72 2.81 -8.50
CA GLN A 266 -13.58 3.04 -9.39
C GLN A 266 -14.07 3.59 -10.73
N GLY A 267 -13.19 4.24 -11.45
CA GLY A 267 -13.47 4.81 -12.75
C GLY A 267 -13.11 6.29 -12.80
N ASP A 268 -13.04 6.83 -14.03
CA ASP A 268 -12.92 8.25 -14.23
C ASP A 268 -14.28 8.95 -13.96
N SER A 269 -14.26 10.27 -13.86
CA SER A 269 -15.46 11.07 -13.66
C SER A 269 -16.53 10.92 -14.75
N ALA A 270 -16.19 10.26 -15.88
CA ALA A 270 -17.11 10.05 -17.00
C ALA A 270 -17.84 8.70 -16.95
N SER A 271 -17.29 7.69 -16.25
CA SER A 271 -17.89 6.36 -16.12
C SER A 271 -17.53 5.71 -14.79
N PRO A 272 -17.99 6.26 -13.67
CA PRO A 272 -17.76 5.64 -12.38
C PRO A 272 -18.57 4.34 -12.24
N GLY A 273 -17.97 3.36 -11.57
CA GLY A 273 -18.61 2.07 -11.31
C GLY A 273 -18.05 1.38 -10.09
N TYR A 274 -18.72 0.34 -9.63
CA TYR A 274 -18.16 -0.52 -8.59
C TYR A 274 -17.22 -1.56 -9.19
N THR A 275 -16.07 -1.75 -8.56
CA THR A 275 -15.17 -2.88 -8.79
C THR A 275 -15.23 -3.83 -7.60
N LEU A 276 -15.13 -5.12 -7.90
CA LEU A 276 -15.04 -6.18 -6.91
C LEU A 276 -13.58 -6.33 -6.47
N GLN A 277 -13.36 -6.40 -5.17
CA GLN A 277 -12.09 -6.79 -4.56
C GLN A 277 -12.35 -7.73 -3.39
N LEU A 278 -11.38 -8.58 -3.07
CA LEU A 278 -11.31 -9.27 -1.80
C LEU A 278 -10.53 -8.40 -0.81
N ASP A 279 -10.94 -8.39 0.43
CA ASP A 279 -10.30 -7.62 1.50
C ASP A 279 -8.81 -7.98 1.62
N PRO A 280 -7.88 -7.03 1.36
CA PRO A 280 -6.44 -7.31 1.35
C PRO A 280 -5.91 -7.79 2.71
N GLU A 281 -6.48 -7.29 3.81
CA GLU A 281 -6.03 -7.66 5.17
C GLU A 281 -6.44 -9.11 5.49
N LEU A 282 -7.64 -9.51 5.09
CA LEU A 282 -8.11 -10.87 5.26
C LEU A 282 -7.33 -11.85 4.38
N LEU A 283 -7.01 -11.48 3.14
CA LEU A 283 -6.16 -12.30 2.26
C LEU A 283 -4.74 -12.46 2.85
N ALA A 284 -4.12 -11.38 3.31
CA ALA A 284 -2.80 -11.44 3.93
C ALA A 284 -2.81 -12.31 5.20
N ALA A 285 -3.84 -12.17 6.04
CA ALA A 285 -4.01 -13.00 7.24
C ALA A 285 -4.21 -14.48 6.91
N LEU A 286 -4.84 -14.79 5.79
CA LEU A 286 -5.03 -16.15 5.29
C LEU A 286 -3.71 -16.78 4.81
N LEU A 287 -2.85 -16.00 4.16
CA LEU A 287 -1.56 -16.46 3.64
C LEU A 287 -0.50 -16.60 4.74
N ALA A 288 -0.56 -15.77 5.79
CA ALA A 288 0.45 -15.71 6.85
C ALA A 288 0.82 -17.07 7.48
N PRO A 289 -0.11 -17.95 7.86
CA PRO A 289 0.24 -19.26 8.45
C PRO A 289 0.88 -20.23 7.46
N ARG A 290 0.78 -19.99 6.16
CA ARG A 290 1.31 -20.82 5.09
C ARG A 290 2.72 -20.41 4.64
N ILE A 291 3.23 -19.26 5.10
CA ILE A 291 4.54 -18.72 4.67
C ILE A 291 5.65 -19.76 4.84
N ALA A 292 5.70 -20.44 5.98
CA ALA A 292 6.73 -21.45 6.26
C ALA A 292 6.73 -22.65 5.29
N GLU A 293 5.60 -22.97 4.68
CA GLU A 293 5.47 -24.04 3.67
C GLU A 293 5.75 -23.51 2.25
N LEU A 294 5.49 -22.22 2.02
CA LEU A 294 5.60 -21.58 0.71
C LEU A 294 7.02 -21.09 0.42
N GLU A 295 7.75 -20.68 1.45
CA GLU A 295 9.12 -20.18 1.33
C GLU A 295 10.15 -21.30 1.35
N ARG A 296 11.25 -21.10 0.68
CA ARG A 296 12.44 -21.94 0.73
C ARG A 296 13.70 -21.10 0.58
N LYS A 297 14.74 -21.46 1.34
CA LYS A 297 16.04 -20.79 1.23
C LYS A 297 16.78 -21.29 -0.01
N PRO A 298 17.63 -20.46 -0.63
CA PRO A 298 18.51 -20.93 -1.69
C PRO A 298 19.55 -21.91 -1.11
N GLU A 299 19.79 -23.02 -1.81
CA GLU A 299 20.82 -23.97 -1.44
C GLU A 299 21.75 -24.22 -2.63
N ASN A 300 23.06 -24.14 -2.38
CA ASN A 300 24.06 -24.43 -3.39
C ASN A 300 24.00 -25.89 -3.82
N ALA A 301 24.28 -26.12 -5.08
CA ALA A 301 24.49 -27.48 -5.57
C ALA A 301 25.61 -28.17 -4.81
N ARG A 302 25.51 -29.49 -4.67
CA ARG A 302 26.57 -30.34 -4.10
C ARG A 302 27.26 -31.14 -5.18
N PHE A 303 28.55 -31.28 -5.05
CA PHE A 303 29.38 -31.95 -6.06
C PHE A 303 30.34 -32.93 -5.43
N ILE A 304 30.86 -33.85 -6.26
CA ILE A 304 32.01 -34.68 -5.99
C ILE A 304 33.07 -34.34 -7.04
N PHE A 305 34.33 -34.19 -6.60
CA PHE A 305 35.43 -33.93 -7.51
C PHE A 305 35.97 -35.25 -8.07
N ASN A 306 35.99 -35.33 -9.38
CA ASN A 306 36.55 -36.50 -10.07
C ASN A 306 38.04 -36.33 -10.29
N ASP A 307 38.84 -37.09 -9.52
CA ASP A 307 40.31 -37.01 -9.56
C ASP A 307 40.91 -37.37 -10.94
N GLU A 308 40.18 -38.16 -11.78
CA GLU A 308 40.66 -38.58 -13.11
C GLU A 308 40.37 -37.54 -14.19
N THR A 309 39.11 -37.01 -14.22
CA THR A 309 38.66 -36.02 -15.23
C THR A 309 38.95 -34.59 -14.84
N ARG A 310 39.17 -34.32 -13.55
CA ARG A 310 39.29 -32.96 -12.96
C ARG A 310 38.04 -32.14 -13.09
N GLU A 311 36.89 -32.78 -13.15
CA GLU A 311 35.57 -32.18 -13.26
C GLU A 311 34.76 -32.40 -11.98
N LEU A 312 33.67 -31.66 -11.84
CA LEU A 312 32.69 -31.82 -10.77
C LEU A 312 31.54 -32.70 -11.26
N ASP A 313 31.30 -33.81 -10.57
CA ASP A 313 30.13 -34.64 -10.76
C ASP A 313 29.01 -34.12 -9.83
N LEU A 314 27.84 -33.77 -10.37
CA LEU A 314 26.71 -33.27 -9.60
C LEU A 314 26.18 -34.34 -8.66
N LEU A 315 26.19 -34.08 -7.35
CA LEU A 315 25.63 -34.94 -6.31
C LEU A 315 24.19 -34.60 -5.97
N GLN A 316 23.93 -33.30 -5.80
CA GLN A 316 22.61 -32.76 -5.50
C GLN A 316 22.42 -31.43 -6.24
N PRO A 317 21.29 -31.26 -6.96
CA PRO A 317 21.02 -30.01 -7.66
C PRO A 317 20.82 -28.83 -6.68
N ALA A 318 21.14 -27.63 -7.16
CA ALA A 318 20.88 -26.40 -6.45
C ALA A 318 19.38 -26.18 -6.26
N VAL A 319 19.02 -25.51 -5.18
CA VAL A 319 17.66 -25.10 -4.90
C VAL A 319 17.59 -23.58 -5.05
N ILE A 320 16.74 -23.10 -5.96
CA ILE A 320 16.42 -21.67 -6.06
C ILE A 320 15.59 -21.31 -4.85
N GLY A 321 16.01 -20.30 -4.11
CA GLY A 321 15.26 -19.73 -3.00
C GLY A 321 14.00 -19.02 -3.52
N ARG A 322 12.97 -19.00 -2.71
CA ARG A 322 11.77 -18.18 -2.97
C ARG A 322 11.21 -17.66 -1.68
N THR A 323 10.81 -16.39 -1.68
CA THR A 323 10.10 -15.71 -0.60
C THR A 323 8.76 -15.25 -1.12
N LEU A 324 7.69 -15.45 -0.36
CA LEU A 324 6.35 -15.04 -0.76
C LEU A 324 6.24 -13.51 -0.74
N ASP A 325 5.99 -12.89 -1.90
CA ASP A 325 5.56 -11.49 -1.94
C ASP A 325 4.06 -11.43 -1.65
N VAL A 326 3.73 -11.23 -0.37
CA VAL A 326 2.35 -11.18 0.11
C VAL A 326 1.58 -10.02 -0.55
N ALA A 327 2.22 -8.86 -0.72
CA ALA A 327 1.57 -7.69 -1.31
C ALA A 327 1.25 -7.92 -2.79
N ALA A 328 2.23 -8.35 -3.58
CA ALA A 328 2.03 -8.67 -4.99
C ALA A 328 1.06 -9.85 -5.19
N SER A 329 1.07 -10.84 -4.29
CA SER A 329 0.12 -11.96 -4.33
C SER A 329 -1.31 -11.49 -4.09
N VAL A 330 -1.54 -10.60 -3.12
CA VAL A 330 -2.85 -9.99 -2.86
C VAL A 330 -3.34 -9.18 -4.07
N GLU A 331 -2.46 -8.41 -4.69
CA GLU A 331 -2.78 -7.67 -5.93
C GLU A 331 -3.13 -8.63 -7.08
N THR A 332 -2.34 -9.68 -7.28
CA THR A 332 -2.56 -10.68 -8.33
C THR A 332 -3.89 -11.43 -8.11
N ILE A 333 -4.19 -11.81 -6.86
CA ILE A 333 -5.47 -12.45 -6.51
C ILE A 333 -6.64 -11.50 -6.84
N ASN A 334 -6.55 -10.23 -6.44
CA ASN A 334 -7.60 -9.25 -6.69
C ASN A 334 -7.78 -8.94 -8.18
N ALA A 335 -6.69 -8.86 -8.94
CA ALA A 335 -6.73 -8.73 -10.39
C ALA A 335 -7.46 -9.93 -11.04
N GLY A 336 -7.07 -11.16 -10.68
CA GLY A 336 -7.70 -12.39 -11.19
C GLY A 336 -9.18 -12.46 -10.82
N VAL A 337 -9.54 -12.14 -9.58
CA VAL A 337 -10.93 -12.09 -9.11
C VAL A 337 -11.75 -11.05 -9.88
N SER A 338 -11.19 -9.89 -10.17
CA SER A 338 -11.88 -8.85 -10.95
C SER A 338 -12.13 -9.28 -12.40
N GLU A 339 -11.25 -10.09 -12.96
CA GLU A 339 -11.41 -10.73 -14.28
C GLU A 339 -12.34 -11.96 -14.27
N GLY A 340 -12.69 -12.45 -13.09
CA GLY A 340 -13.56 -13.61 -12.89
C GLY A 340 -12.83 -14.94 -12.93
N LEU A 341 -11.53 -14.97 -12.63
CA LEU A 341 -10.72 -16.18 -12.55
C LEU A 341 -10.97 -16.90 -11.22
N HIS A 342 -11.03 -18.23 -11.26
CA HIS A 342 -11.17 -19.12 -10.11
C HIS A 342 -9.88 -19.88 -9.76
N ALA A 343 -8.78 -19.56 -10.44
CA ALA A 343 -7.45 -20.06 -10.13
C ALA A 343 -6.43 -18.94 -10.32
N VAL A 344 -5.66 -18.67 -9.29
CA VAL A 344 -4.64 -17.61 -9.27
C VAL A 344 -3.38 -18.15 -8.63
N GLU A 345 -2.24 -17.89 -9.26
CA GLU A 345 -0.93 -18.29 -8.76
C GLU A 345 -0.35 -17.19 -7.85
N LEU A 346 0.27 -17.61 -6.73
CA LEU A 346 0.98 -16.70 -5.82
C LEU A 346 2.23 -16.11 -6.46
N THR A 347 2.58 -14.91 -6.08
CA THR A 347 3.78 -14.20 -6.55
C THR A 347 4.93 -14.38 -5.57
N PHE A 348 6.09 -14.75 -6.08
CA PHE A 348 7.30 -14.97 -5.30
C PHE A 348 8.45 -14.10 -5.78
N GLU A 349 9.27 -13.69 -4.84
CA GLU A 349 10.62 -13.23 -5.11
C GLU A 349 11.56 -14.44 -5.11
N TYR A 350 12.39 -14.59 -6.15
CA TYR A 350 13.30 -15.70 -6.30
C TYR A 350 14.73 -15.25 -6.01
N GLU A 351 15.47 -16.09 -5.27
CA GLU A 351 16.88 -15.88 -4.95
C GLU A 351 17.71 -17.05 -5.51
N GLU A 352 18.62 -16.74 -6.43
CA GLU A 352 19.52 -17.74 -6.99
C GLU A 352 20.56 -18.16 -5.94
N PRO A 353 20.90 -19.46 -5.85
CA PRO A 353 22.02 -19.93 -5.03
C PRO A 353 23.34 -19.38 -5.59
N GLU A 354 24.34 -19.21 -4.71
CA GLU A 354 25.67 -18.75 -5.14
C GLU A 354 26.36 -19.75 -6.11
N VAL A 355 26.03 -21.03 -6.01
CA VAL A 355 26.54 -22.07 -6.88
C VAL A 355 25.39 -22.89 -7.46
N GLY A 356 25.14 -22.70 -8.76
CA GLY A 356 24.14 -23.44 -9.51
C GLY A 356 24.59 -24.90 -9.85
N SER A 357 23.64 -25.68 -10.37
CA SER A 357 23.88 -27.11 -10.72
C SER A 357 24.85 -27.32 -11.87
N GLU A 358 25.08 -26.29 -12.71
CA GLU A 358 25.98 -26.36 -13.88
C GLU A 358 27.38 -25.79 -13.59
N ALA A 359 27.69 -25.48 -12.31
CA ALA A 359 28.96 -24.91 -11.93
C ALA A 359 30.11 -25.89 -12.23
N THR A 360 31.21 -25.36 -12.71
CA THR A 360 32.38 -26.15 -13.10
C THR A 360 33.53 -26.05 -12.08
N ALA A 361 34.40 -27.03 -12.04
CA ALA A 361 35.61 -27.03 -11.20
C ALA A 361 36.48 -25.78 -11.48
N GLN A 362 36.58 -25.38 -12.74
CA GLN A 362 37.35 -24.20 -13.14
C GLN A 362 36.75 -22.89 -12.59
N GLU A 363 35.42 -22.71 -12.65
CA GLU A 363 34.73 -21.51 -12.12
C GLU A 363 34.87 -21.40 -10.61
N LEU A 364 34.83 -22.54 -9.89
CA LEU A 364 34.97 -22.59 -8.44
C LEU A 364 36.42 -22.56 -7.96
N GLY A 365 37.39 -22.70 -8.89
CA GLY A 365 38.80 -22.79 -8.56
C GLY A 365 39.17 -24.09 -7.81
N ILE A 366 38.55 -25.21 -8.17
CA ILE A 366 38.78 -26.53 -7.58
C ILE A 366 39.58 -27.36 -8.57
N SER A 367 40.77 -27.80 -8.18
CA SER A 367 41.69 -28.53 -9.08
C SER A 367 42.34 -29.76 -8.48
N GLU A 368 42.41 -29.87 -7.15
CA GLU A 368 43.16 -30.92 -6.46
C GLU A 368 42.69 -31.07 -5.00
N ASP A 369 43.04 -32.19 -4.39
CA ASP A 369 42.91 -32.35 -2.95
C ASP A 369 43.98 -31.51 -2.21
N VAL A 370 43.53 -30.67 -1.26
CA VAL A 370 44.38 -29.77 -0.47
C VAL A 370 44.56 -30.24 0.98
N SER A 371 43.69 -31.13 1.45
CA SER A 371 43.83 -31.80 2.77
C SER A 371 43.10 -33.12 2.77
N VAL A 372 43.77 -34.17 3.24
CA VAL A 372 43.21 -35.52 3.37
C VAL A 372 43.53 -36.06 4.76
N VAL A 373 42.47 -36.35 5.54
CA VAL A 373 42.61 -36.81 6.93
C VAL A 373 41.69 -37.99 7.22
N SER A 374 42.18 -38.93 8.02
CA SER A 374 41.35 -40.03 8.51
C SER A 374 41.37 -40.10 10.03
N THR A 375 40.25 -40.51 10.61
CA THR A 375 40.18 -40.99 11.99
C THR A 375 39.54 -42.36 12.05
N TYR A 376 39.80 -43.11 13.14
CA TYR A 376 39.38 -44.50 13.27
C TYR A 376 38.52 -44.68 14.51
N PHE A 377 37.54 -45.60 14.44
CA PHE A 377 36.60 -45.89 15.51
C PHE A 377 36.34 -47.39 15.68
N PRO A 378 37.44 -48.20 15.90
CA PRO A 378 37.31 -49.64 16.08
C PRO A 378 36.46 -49.94 17.33
N GLY A 379 35.67 -51.03 17.30
CA GLY A 379 34.83 -51.44 18.42
C GLY A 379 33.57 -50.59 18.64
N SER A 380 33.25 -49.66 17.71
CA SER A 380 32.01 -48.88 17.81
C SER A 380 30.78 -49.75 17.56
N SER A 381 29.72 -49.47 18.30
CA SER A 381 28.41 -50.09 18.09
C SER A 381 27.79 -49.71 16.74
N PRO A 382 26.84 -50.50 16.21
CA PRO A 382 26.14 -50.16 14.97
C PRO A 382 25.47 -48.77 15.00
N GLU A 383 24.88 -48.39 16.13
CA GLU A 383 24.19 -47.10 16.34
C GLU A 383 25.20 -45.94 16.25
N ARG A 384 26.38 -46.07 16.88
CA ARG A 384 27.46 -45.10 16.79
C ARG A 384 27.97 -44.95 15.35
N ILE A 385 28.13 -46.09 14.63
CA ILE A 385 28.50 -46.07 13.21
C ILE A 385 27.44 -45.38 12.37
N GLN A 386 26.17 -45.61 12.64
CA GLN A 386 25.05 -44.93 12.01
C GLN A 386 25.17 -43.40 12.21
N ASN A 387 25.37 -42.96 13.46
CA ASN A 387 25.49 -41.52 13.78
C ASN A 387 26.68 -40.87 13.06
N ILE A 388 27.84 -41.56 12.98
CA ILE A 388 29.02 -41.09 12.24
C ILE A 388 28.69 -40.92 10.75
N LYS A 389 27.99 -41.90 10.14
CA LYS A 389 27.58 -41.84 8.74
C LYS A 389 26.58 -40.71 8.50
N THR A 390 25.54 -40.58 9.33
CA THR A 390 24.53 -39.54 9.23
C THR A 390 25.15 -38.15 9.35
N ALA A 391 25.97 -37.92 10.39
CA ALA A 391 26.61 -36.63 10.59
C ALA A 391 27.63 -36.28 9.50
N SER A 392 28.43 -37.25 9.04
CA SER A 392 29.41 -36.98 7.98
C SER A 392 28.76 -36.72 6.61
N ALA A 393 27.61 -37.36 6.31
CA ALA A 393 26.89 -37.16 5.07
C ALA A 393 26.38 -35.70 4.89
N VAL A 394 26.12 -35.00 6.00
CA VAL A 394 25.72 -33.56 5.97
C VAL A 394 26.77 -32.71 5.23
N PHE A 395 28.05 -33.06 5.38
CA PHE A 395 29.18 -32.31 4.80
C PHE A 395 29.63 -32.83 3.43
N HIS A 396 29.10 -33.96 2.99
CA HIS A 396 29.51 -34.57 1.73
C HIS A 396 29.00 -33.74 0.54
N GLY A 397 29.94 -33.27 -0.29
CA GLY A 397 29.64 -32.39 -1.43
C GLY A 397 29.39 -30.94 -1.07
N LEU A 398 29.57 -30.52 0.20
CA LEU A 398 29.33 -29.14 0.65
C LEU A 398 30.47 -28.23 0.18
N LEU A 399 30.09 -27.04 -0.29
CA LEU A 399 30.99 -26.00 -0.78
C LEU A 399 31.04 -24.82 0.22
N ILE A 400 32.25 -24.33 0.52
CA ILE A 400 32.48 -23.15 1.33
C ILE A 400 33.08 -22.06 0.45
N PRO A 401 32.43 -20.87 0.34
CA PRO A 401 32.92 -19.78 -0.49
C PRO A 401 34.25 -19.21 0.03
N PRO A 402 34.99 -18.49 -0.83
CA PRO A 402 36.14 -17.69 -0.41
C PRO A 402 35.75 -16.72 0.71
N GLY A 403 36.50 -16.73 1.82
CA GLY A 403 36.21 -15.93 3.02
C GLY A 403 35.04 -16.44 3.86
N GLY A 404 34.31 -17.45 3.43
CA GLY A 404 33.19 -18.04 4.15
C GLY A 404 33.60 -18.78 5.40
N THR A 405 32.77 -18.77 6.42
CA THR A 405 32.97 -19.49 7.68
C THR A 405 31.95 -20.62 7.79
N LEU A 406 32.41 -21.84 8.00
CA LEU A 406 31.55 -22.97 8.33
C LEU A 406 31.35 -23.05 9.84
N SER A 407 30.10 -23.12 10.30
CA SER A 407 29.69 -23.60 11.62
C SER A 407 29.26 -25.06 11.49
N MET A 408 29.89 -25.92 12.24
CA MET A 408 29.53 -27.34 12.25
C MET A 408 28.16 -27.56 12.88
N ALA A 409 27.84 -26.82 13.95
CA ALA A 409 26.57 -26.93 14.62
C ALA A 409 25.40 -26.48 13.72
N ASP A 410 25.57 -25.35 12.99
CA ASP A 410 24.57 -24.87 12.04
C ASP A 410 24.35 -25.86 10.89
N ALA A 411 25.43 -26.43 10.37
CA ALA A 411 25.37 -27.41 9.27
C ALA A 411 24.69 -28.72 9.71
N LEU A 412 24.98 -29.23 10.92
CA LEU A 412 24.37 -30.44 11.45
C LEU A 412 22.86 -30.27 11.73
N GLY A 413 22.46 -29.07 12.17
CA GLY A 413 21.08 -28.84 12.59
C GLY A 413 20.68 -29.70 13.78
N ASP A 414 19.41 -30.12 13.80
CA ASP A 414 18.87 -30.93 14.91
C ASP A 414 19.35 -32.39 14.87
N ILE A 415 19.97 -32.83 15.98
CA ILE A 415 20.44 -34.20 16.16
C ILE A 415 19.36 -34.99 16.88
N SER A 416 18.43 -35.55 16.13
CA SER A 416 17.27 -36.28 16.62
C SER A 416 17.08 -37.64 15.92
N LEU A 417 16.22 -38.49 16.48
CA LEU A 417 15.83 -39.74 15.85
C LEU A 417 15.15 -39.55 14.50
N ASP A 418 14.37 -38.47 14.38
CA ASP A 418 13.65 -38.12 13.14
C ASP A 418 14.62 -37.76 11.99
N ASN A 419 15.79 -37.23 12.34
CA ASN A 419 16.86 -36.92 11.37
C ASN A 419 17.83 -38.09 11.13
N GLY A 420 17.44 -39.31 11.52
CA GLY A 420 18.19 -40.54 11.21
C GLY A 420 19.33 -40.86 12.16
N TYR A 421 19.48 -40.14 13.27
CA TYR A 421 20.41 -40.50 14.33
C TYR A 421 19.84 -41.62 15.21
N ALA A 422 20.71 -42.27 15.97
CA ALA A 422 20.39 -43.34 16.89
C ALA A 422 20.90 -43.02 18.30
N GLU A 423 20.34 -43.68 19.30
CA GLU A 423 20.87 -43.63 20.66
C GLU A 423 22.18 -44.42 20.78
N ALA A 424 23.23 -43.77 21.23
CA ALA A 424 24.53 -44.38 21.52
C ALA A 424 25.16 -43.66 22.72
N LEU A 425 26.30 -44.10 23.19
CA LEU A 425 27.01 -43.47 24.31
C LEU A 425 27.48 -42.05 23.92
N ILE A 426 27.08 -41.05 24.70
CA ILE A 426 27.49 -39.65 24.61
C ILE A 426 28.22 -39.23 25.90
N ILE A 427 29.13 -38.27 25.76
CA ILE A 427 29.78 -37.61 26.89
C ILE A 427 28.99 -36.37 27.25
N LEU A 428 28.40 -36.33 28.46
CA LEU A 428 27.64 -35.18 28.96
C LEU A 428 28.18 -34.75 30.33
N GLY A 429 28.91 -33.64 30.35
CA GLY A 429 29.58 -33.18 31.58
C GLY A 429 30.65 -34.15 32.06
N ASP A 430 30.43 -34.77 33.22
CA ASP A 430 31.33 -35.68 33.91
C ASP A 430 30.90 -37.15 33.86
N ARG A 431 30.04 -37.50 32.89
CA ARG A 431 29.56 -38.90 32.74
C ARG A 431 29.28 -39.27 31.30
N THR A 432 29.45 -40.55 31.05
CA THR A 432 29.02 -41.18 29.80
C THR A 432 27.61 -41.74 29.98
N ILE A 433 26.67 -41.30 29.15
CA ILE A 433 25.27 -41.72 29.19
C ILE A 433 24.78 -42.15 27.81
N LYS A 434 23.68 -42.88 27.75
CA LYS A 434 23.03 -43.21 26.50
C LYS A 434 22.21 -41.99 26.05
N GLY A 435 22.43 -41.53 24.81
CA GLY A 435 21.74 -40.40 24.23
C GLY A 435 21.84 -40.39 22.72
N VAL A 436 21.00 -39.56 22.06
CA VAL A 436 20.98 -39.46 20.59
C VAL A 436 22.23 -38.77 20.09
N GLY A 437 22.84 -39.29 19.02
CA GLY A 437 23.97 -38.66 18.33
C GLY A 437 25.36 -39.06 18.85
N GLY A 438 25.47 -40.09 19.71
CA GLY A 438 26.79 -40.62 20.11
C GLY A 438 27.64 -41.03 18.91
N GLY A 439 28.81 -40.38 18.74
CA GLY A 439 29.67 -40.53 17.57
C GLY A 439 29.85 -39.26 16.72
N VAL A 440 28.99 -38.23 16.88
CA VAL A 440 29.11 -36.98 16.12
C VAL A 440 30.43 -36.24 16.39
N CYS A 441 30.96 -36.29 17.62
CA CYS A 441 32.29 -35.75 17.94
C CYS A 441 33.44 -36.41 17.17
N GLN A 442 33.28 -37.64 16.66
CA GLN A 442 34.23 -38.25 15.74
C GLN A 442 34.32 -37.44 14.43
N VAL A 443 33.16 -37.01 13.93
CA VAL A 443 33.06 -36.21 12.70
C VAL A 443 33.68 -34.83 12.93
N SER A 444 33.39 -34.19 14.07
CA SER A 444 33.98 -32.91 14.46
C SER A 444 35.52 -32.97 14.56
N THR A 445 36.04 -34.00 15.24
CA THR A 445 37.49 -34.20 15.37
C THR A 445 38.16 -34.42 14.02
N THR A 446 37.52 -35.17 13.11
CA THR A 446 38.05 -35.42 11.76
C THR A 446 38.08 -34.16 10.93
N LEU A 447 36.97 -33.38 10.95
CA LEU A 447 36.89 -32.09 10.29
C LEU A 447 37.93 -31.11 10.85
N PHE A 448 38.03 -30.97 12.19
CA PHE A 448 39.05 -30.14 12.81
C PHE A 448 40.45 -30.47 12.36
N ARG A 449 40.80 -31.77 12.26
CA ARG A 449 42.11 -32.19 11.77
C ARG A 449 42.31 -31.86 10.30
N ALA A 450 41.29 -31.99 9.46
CA ALA A 450 41.37 -31.59 8.05
C ALA A 450 41.64 -30.08 7.92
N VAL A 451 40.98 -29.24 8.73
CA VAL A 451 41.21 -27.82 8.83
C VAL A 451 42.62 -27.50 9.36
N PHE A 452 43.04 -28.18 10.43
CA PHE A 452 44.34 -27.97 11.07
C PHE A 452 45.50 -28.28 10.09
N PHE A 453 45.49 -29.46 9.48
CA PHE A 453 46.54 -29.87 8.55
C PHE A 453 46.44 -29.21 7.16
N GLY A 454 45.26 -28.81 6.75
CA GLY A 454 45.04 -27.98 5.56
C GLY A 454 45.46 -26.51 5.72
N GLY A 455 45.78 -26.11 6.96
CA GLY A 455 46.27 -24.75 7.24
C GLY A 455 45.21 -23.65 7.20
N TYR A 456 43.92 -23.96 7.36
CA TYR A 456 42.83 -23.01 7.37
C TYR A 456 42.70 -22.29 8.71
N GLU A 457 42.05 -21.12 8.74
CA GLU A 457 41.79 -20.33 9.96
C GLU A 457 40.81 -21.06 10.86
N ILE A 458 41.24 -21.38 12.10
CA ILE A 458 40.40 -21.95 13.14
C ILE A 458 39.73 -20.80 13.90
N VAL A 459 38.40 -20.69 13.78
CA VAL A 459 37.61 -19.60 14.40
C VAL A 459 37.14 -19.98 15.80
N GLU A 460 36.67 -21.23 15.97
CA GLU A 460 36.18 -21.72 17.27
C GLU A 460 36.49 -23.23 17.39
N ARG A 461 37.00 -23.64 18.57
CA ARG A 461 37.26 -25.03 18.86
C ARG A 461 37.19 -25.30 20.36
N HIS A 462 36.51 -26.35 20.73
CA HIS A 462 36.43 -26.86 22.10
C HIS A 462 37.00 -28.28 22.19
N PRO A 463 37.87 -28.62 23.17
CA PRO A 463 38.37 -29.98 23.40
C PRO A 463 37.32 -30.83 24.11
N HIS A 464 37.51 -32.15 24.10
CA HIS A 464 36.81 -33.00 25.05
C HIS A 464 37.29 -32.76 26.49
N ALA A 465 36.43 -33.05 27.47
CA ALA A 465 36.78 -32.91 28.88
C ALA A 465 37.90 -33.87 29.33
N TYR A 466 37.98 -35.05 28.74
CA TYR A 466 39.00 -36.05 28.98
C TYR A 466 39.54 -36.62 27.68
N ARG A 467 40.67 -37.35 27.75
CA ARG A 467 41.31 -37.97 26.59
C ARG A 467 40.47 -39.11 26.05
N VAL A 468 40.19 -39.04 24.76
CA VAL A 468 39.44 -40.06 24.05
C VAL A 468 40.43 -40.93 23.27
N GLY A 469 40.75 -42.08 23.82
CA GLY A 469 41.87 -42.91 23.36
C GLY A 469 41.84 -43.31 21.88
N TYR A 470 40.68 -43.53 21.29
CA TYR A 470 40.59 -43.86 19.86
C TYR A 470 40.86 -42.67 18.93
N TYR A 471 40.91 -41.43 19.42
CA TYR A 471 41.38 -40.27 18.65
C TYR A 471 42.91 -40.20 18.60
N GLU A 472 43.59 -40.83 19.56
CA GLU A 472 45.04 -40.81 19.68
C GLU A 472 45.69 -42.04 19.05
N GLY A 473 44.89 -43.08 18.72
CA GLY A 473 45.33 -44.32 18.09
C GLY A 473 45.07 -44.38 16.59
N GLY A 474 45.71 -45.31 15.92
CA GLY A 474 45.54 -45.58 14.50
C GLY A 474 46.59 -44.93 13.59
N PRO A 475 46.65 -45.35 12.31
CA PRO A 475 47.64 -44.85 11.37
C PRO A 475 47.53 -43.33 11.16
N GLY A 476 48.65 -42.63 11.34
CA GLY A 476 48.72 -41.15 11.14
C GLY A 476 48.08 -40.32 12.25
N SER A 477 47.76 -40.91 13.39
CA SER A 477 47.24 -40.14 14.53
C SER A 477 48.28 -39.14 15.05
N PRO A 478 47.91 -37.88 15.29
CA PRO A 478 48.81 -36.85 15.80
C PRO A 478 49.05 -36.92 17.33
N GLY A 479 48.39 -37.85 18.04
CA GLY A 479 48.40 -37.89 19.51
C GLY A 479 47.37 -36.96 20.17
N PRO A 480 47.51 -36.70 21.51
CA PRO A 480 46.57 -35.90 22.25
C PRO A 480 46.61 -34.41 21.90
N GLY A 481 45.53 -33.70 22.14
CA GLY A 481 45.40 -32.23 21.96
C GLY A 481 44.83 -31.78 20.63
N LEU A 482 44.65 -32.72 19.67
CA LEU A 482 44.04 -32.41 18.35
C LEU A 482 42.70 -33.14 18.15
N ASP A 483 41.79 -32.86 19.05
CA ASP A 483 40.37 -33.24 19.00
C ASP A 483 39.48 -32.00 19.03
N ALA A 484 38.25 -32.12 18.61
CA ALA A 484 37.23 -31.11 18.72
C ALA A 484 35.88 -31.74 19.06
N THR A 485 35.18 -31.16 20.03
CA THR A 485 33.82 -31.57 20.38
C THR A 485 32.80 -30.64 19.75
N VAL A 486 31.59 -31.13 19.52
CA VAL A 486 30.42 -30.38 19.14
C VAL A 486 29.22 -30.87 19.95
N PHE A 487 28.38 -29.93 20.40
CA PHE A 487 27.12 -30.21 21.11
C PHE A 487 26.08 -29.16 20.72
N VAL A 488 25.27 -29.51 19.74
CA VAL A 488 24.29 -28.58 19.13
C VAL A 488 23.20 -28.21 20.12
N PRO A 489 22.84 -26.92 20.25
CA PRO A 489 23.43 -25.72 19.63
C PRO A 489 24.55 -25.06 20.48
N LEU A 490 24.99 -25.65 21.58
CA LEU A 490 25.74 -24.99 22.66
C LEU A 490 27.25 -24.96 22.46
N VAL A 491 27.82 -25.95 21.80
CA VAL A 491 29.27 -26.09 21.56
C VAL A 491 29.52 -26.34 20.10
N ASP A 492 30.34 -25.49 19.48
CA ASP A 492 30.57 -25.53 18.04
C ASP A 492 32.02 -25.67 17.65
N PHE A 493 32.27 -26.13 16.44
CA PHE A 493 33.53 -26.04 15.74
C PHE A 493 33.35 -25.17 14.49
N LYS A 494 34.14 -24.09 14.40
CA LYS A 494 34.07 -23.14 13.28
C LYS A 494 35.44 -22.96 12.64
N PHE A 495 35.45 -22.87 11.33
CA PHE A 495 36.65 -22.50 10.58
C PHE A 495 36.28 -21.65 9.38
N ARG A 496 37.28 -20.93 8.85
CA ARG A 496 37.10 -20.07 7.68
C ARG A 496 37.89 -20.61 6.49
N ASN A 497 37.28 -20.61 5.33
CA ASN A 497 37.98 -20.73 4.06
C ASN A 497 38.63 -19.36 3.74
N ASP A 498 39.88 -19.19 4.18
CA ASP A 498 40.66 -17.97 3.99
C ASP A 498 41.49 -17.98 2.68
N THR A 499 41.09 -18.84 1.72
CA THR A 499 41.66 -18.89 0.37
C THR A 499 40.83 -18.07 -0.62
N ALA A 500 41.35 -17.89 -1.82
CA ALA A 500 40.65 -17.16 -2.90
C ALA A 500 39.68 -18.05 -3.71
N ASN A 501 39.68 -19.35 -3.47
CA ASN A 501 38.88 -20.32 -4.22
C ASN A 501 37.85 -21.01 -3.30
N TRP A 502 36.83 -21.61 -3.91
CA TRP A 502 35.90 -22.45 -3.18
C TRP A 502 36.57 -23.68 -2.57
N LEU A 503 36.05 -24.11 -1.42
CA LEU A 503 36.50 -25.31 -0.73
C LEU A 503 35.39 -26.35 -0.76
N LEU A 504 35.60 -27.45 -1.49
CA LEU A 504 34.68 -28.57 -1.56
C LEU A 504 35.09 -29.59 -0.49
N MET A 505 34.11 -30.10 0.26
CA MET A 505 34.29 -31.11 1.28
C MET A 505 33.71 -32.46 0.85
N GLU A 506 34.47 -33.50 1.00
CA GLU A 506 34.00 -34.88 0.80
C GLU A 506 34.30 -35.75 2.00
N THR A 507 33.34 -36.60 2.35
CA THR A 507 33.42 -37.50 3.50
C THR A 507 33.12 -38.92 3.07
N TYR A 508 33.91 -39.88 3.56
CA TYR A 508 33.73 -41.29 3.25
C TYR A 508 33.88 -42.14 4.50
N VAL A 509 33.00 -43.11 4.71
CA VAL A 509 33.06 -44.06 5.82
C VAL A 509 33.35 -45.47 5.27
N TYR A 510 34.57 -45.97 5.52
CA TYR A 510 35.01 -47.30 5.11
C TYR A 510 35.22 -48.18 6.35
N GLY A 511 34.25 -49.07 6.64
CA GLY A 511 34.29 -49.88 7.85
C GLY A 511 34.31 -49.03 9.11
N ASN A 512 35.45 -49.00 9.82
CA ASN A 512 35.67 -48.21 11.03
C ASN A 512 36.57 -46.97 10.83
N GLN A 513 36.71 -46.51 9.60
CA GLN A 513 37.48 -45.33 9.21
C GLN A 513 36.53 -44.25 8.69
N LEU A 514 36.68 -43.04 9.17
CA LEU A 514 36.13 -41.84 8.57
C LEU A 514 37.26 -41.11 7.84
N LEU A 515 37.11 -40.96 6.53
CA LEU A 515 38.00 -40.19 5.66
C LEU A 515 37.34 -38.85 5.33
N TRP A 516 38.11 -37.79 5.43
CA TRP A 516 37.73 -36.44 5.04
C TRP A 516 38.72 -35.91 4.01
N LYS A 517 38.19 -35.36 2.91
CA LYS A 517 38.96 -34.72 1.86
C LYS A 517 38.46 -33.28 1.67
N PHE A 518 39.39 -32.35 1.50
CA PHE A 518 39.14 -31.01 1.01
C PHE A 518 39.71 -30.87 -0.38
N TYR A 519 38.91 -30.35 -1.31
CA TYR A 519 39.30 -30.01 -2.67
C TYR A 519 39.22 -28.52 -2.91
N SER A 520 40.26 -27.96 -3.52
CA SER A 520 40.38 -26.56 -3.89
C SER A 520 41.55 -26.41 -4.87
N THR A 521 42.10 -25.23 -5.03
CA THR A 521 43.41 -25.01 -5.63
C THR A 521 44.41 -24.63 -4.53
N SER A 522 45.52 -25.34 -4.45
CA SER A 522 46.56 -25.03 -3.48
C SER A 522 47.10 -23.61 -3.67
N ASP A 523 47.14 -22.85 -2.59
CA ASP A 523 47.77 -21.53 -2.53
C ASP A 523 49.22 -21.55 -2.07
N GLY A 524 49.82 -22.78 -1.99
CA GLY A 524 51.21 -23.01 -1.59
C GLY A 524 51.42 -22.91 -0.08
N ARG A 525 50.33 -22.89 0.72
CA ARG A 525 50.48 -22.89 2.19
C ARG A 525 51.09 -24.20 2.69
N THR A 526 51.89 -24.11 3.76
CA THR A 526 52.48 -25.25 4.45
C THR A 526 52.24 -25.13 5.96
N VAL A 527 52.01 -26.26 6.61
CA VAL A 527 51.73 -26.34 8.05
C VAL A 527 52.91 -26.98 8.77
N GLN A 528 53.43 -26.26 9.76
CA GLN A 528 54.39 -26.80 10.73
C GLN A 528 53.74 -26.78 12.11
N TRP A 529 53.90 -27.83 12.87
CA TRP A 529 53.31 -27.92 14.19
C TRP A 529 54.19 -28.73 15.15
N SER A 530 53.99 -28.49 16.47
CA SER A 530 54.62 -29.28 17.53
C SER A 530 53.66 -29.34 18.73
N SER A 531 53.80 -30.39 19.53
CA SER A 531 53.00 -30.60 20.74
C SER A 531 53.90 -30.71 21.96
N GLN A 532 53.44 -30.18 23.08
CA GLN A 532 54.10 -30.30 24.39
C GLN A 532 53.08 -30.79 25.41
N GLU A 533 53.44 -31.87 26.11
CA GLU A 533 52.63 -32.47 27.17
C GLU A 533 53.19 -32.10 28.53
N SER A 534 52.30 -31.88 29.51
CA SER A 534 52.67 -31.56 30.89
C SER A 534 51.54 -31.95 31.87
N ASN A 535 51.84 -31.90 33.17
CA ASN A 535 50.86 -32.10 34.24
C ASN A 535 50.05 -33.40 34.13
N LYS A 536 50.74 -34.53 33.80
CA LYS A 536 50.08 -35.83 33.76
C LYS A 536 49.57 -36.22 35.16
N VAL A 537 48.33 -36.63 35.23
CA VAL A 537 47.65 -37.11 36.46
C VAL A 537 47.06 -38.50 36.14
N ASP A 538 47.40 -39.49 36.92
CA ASP A 538 46.88 -40.83 36.73
C ASP A 538 45.35 -40.87 36.88
N ALA A 539 44.70 -41.77 36.14
CA ALA A 539 43.28 -42.01 36.24
C ALA A 539 42.84 -42.40 37.67
N PRO A 540 41.74 -41.94 38.18
CA PRO A 540 41.21 -42.38 39.47
C PRO A 540 40.86 -43.88 39.45
N LYS A 541 40.72 -44.47 40.64
CA LYS A 541 40.30 -45.87 40.75
C LYS A 541 38.96 -46.11 40.05
N PRO A 542 38.73 -47.30 39.47
CA PRO A 542 37.46 -47.66 38.85
C PRO A 542 36.32 -47.59 39.83
N LEU A 543 35.16 -47.10 39.34
CA LEU A 543 33.89 -47.12 40.05
C LEU A 543 33.01 -48.26 39.57
N TYR A 544 32.45 -49.00 40.51
CA TYR A 544 31.53 -50.10 40.22
C TYR A 544 30.12 -49.68 40.65
N LYS A 545 29.12 -49.88 39.77
CA LYS A 545 27.71 -49.56 39.97
C LYS A 545 26.87 -50.82 39.84
N GLU A 546 25.97 -51.06 40.79
CA GLU A 546 25.04 -52.18 40.68
C GLU A 546 23.98 -51.88 39.62
N ASN A 547 23.82 -52.78 38.64
CA ASN A 547 22.78 -52.72 37.63
C ASN A 547 21.88 -53.95 37.78
N PRO A 548 20.62 -53.78 38.24
CA PRO A 548 19.69 -54.88 38.44
C PRO A 548 19.26 -55.62 37.18
N GLU A 549 19.60 -55.07 35.98
CA GLU A 549 19.27 -55.69 34.70
C GLU A 549 20.33 -56.70 34.26
N LEU A 550 21.54 -56.73 34.90
CA LEU A 550 22.60 -57.66 34.60
C LEU A 550 22.45 -58.94 35.44
N ASP A 551 22.89 -60.06 34.87
CA ASP A 551 22.94 -61.32 35.57
C ASP A 551 24.02 -61.33 36.67
N LYS A 552 23.87 -62.17 37.69
CA LYS A 552 24.92 -62.35 38.70
C LYS A 552 26.25 -62.75 38.06
N ASP A 553 27.35 -62.12 38.47
CA ASP A 553 28.73 -62.27 37.97
C ASP A 553 28.93 -61.69 36.54
N GLU A 554 27.92 -61.03 35.96
CA GLU A 554 28.09 -60.25 34.75
C GLU A 554 28.63 -58.86 35.14
N ILE A 555 29.76 -58.48 34.51
CA ILE A 555 30.40 -57.15 34.72
C ILE A 555 30.64 -56.54 33.38
N GLU A 556 30.01 -55.38 33.13
CA GLU A 556 30.20 -54.62 31.91
C GLU A 556 30.99 -53.34 32.15
N LYS A 557 31.99 -53.05 31.32
CA LYS A 557 32.73 -51.80 31.33
C LYS A 557 31.99 -50.78 30.48
N ILE A 558 31.34 -49.80 31.12
CA ILE A 558 30.53 -48.78 30.45
C ILE A 558 31.29 -47.49 30.16
N ASP A 559 32.41 -47.24 30.92
CA ASP A 559 33.27 -46.08 30.67
C ASP A 559 34.75 -46.46 30.84
N TYR A 560 35.63 -45.78 30.09
CA TYR A 560 37.04 -46.14 30.01
C TYR A 560 37.90 -45.11 30.74
N GLU A 561 38.90 -45.58 31.49
CA GLU A 561 39.85 -44.72 32.18
C GLU A 561 40.72 -43.92 31.19
N ALA A 562 41.01 -42.66 31.56
CA ALA A 562 41.98 -41.83 30.87
C ALA A 562 42.78 -40.99 31.88
N ASP A 563 44.08 -40.93 31.72
CA ASP A 563 44.94 -40.05 32.51
C ASP A 563 44.68 -38.60 32.13
N GLY A 564 44.61 -37.72 33.13
CA GLY A 564 44.60 -36.27 32.92
C GLY A 564 45.91 -35.78 32.32
N LEU A 565 45.82 -34.74 31.49
CA LEU A 565 46.99 -34.24 30.78
C LEU A 565 46.75 -32.81 30.29
N ASP A 566 47.77 -31.95 30.44
CA ASP A 566 47.79 -30.65 29.74
C ASP A 566 48.60 -30.79 28.44
N VAL A 567 47.99 -30.35 27.34
CA VAL A 567 48.63 -30.34 26.02
C VAL A 567 48.60 -28.94 25.43
N VAL A 568 49.76 -28.49 24.95
CA VAL A 568 49.86 -27.25 24.16
C VAL A 568 50.37 -27.57 22.77
N VAL A 569 49.57 -27.30 21.78
CA VAL A 569 49.92 -27.45 20.37
C VAL A 569 50.22 -26.09 19.75
N TYR A 570 51.39 -25.96 19.16
CA TYR A 570 51.80 -24.79 18.38
C TYR A 570 51.68 -25.13 16.90
N ARG A 571 50.96 -24.31 16.15
CA ARG A 571 50.84 -24.41 14.70
C ARG A 571 51.28 -23.10 14.05
N THR A 572 52.09 -23.20 13.01
CA THR A 572 52.47 -22.10 12.13
C THR A 572 52.13 -22.48 10.71
N VAL A 573 51.29 -21.68 10.06
CA VAL A 573 50.97 -21.83 8.64
C VAL A 573 51.73 -20.73 7.88
N THR A 574 52.47 -21.11 6.87
CA THR A 574 53.25 -20.18 6.04
C THR A 574 52.81 -20.29 4.58
N ARG A 575 52.80 -19.14 3.92
CA ARG A 575 52.56 -19.02 2.47
C ARG A 575 53.57 -18.00 1.92
N ASP A 576 54.23 -18.36 0.83
CA ASP A 576 55.30 -17.54 0.20
C ASP A 576 56.42 -17.12 1.17
N GLY A 577 56.66 -17.96 2.20
CA GLY A 577 57.67 -17.69 3.22
C GLY A 577 57.23 -16.82 4.39
N GLU A 578 56.01 -16.29 4.34
CA GLU A 578 55.41 -15.47 5.42
C GLU A 578 54.42 -16.31 6.24
N ALA A 579 54.42 -16.10 7.57
CA ALA A 579 53.47 -16.75 8.44
C ALA A 579 52.09 -16.08 8.34
N ILE A 580 51.07 -16.80 7.83
CA ILE A 580 49.69 -16.33 7.72
C ILE A 580 48.86 -16.66 8.98
N HIS A 581 49.16 -17.80 9.65
CA HIS A 581 48.54 -18.14 10.94
C HIS A 581 49.61 -18.60 11.95
N LYS A 582 49.38 -18.25 13.21
CA LYS A 582 50.18 -18.75 14.37
C LYS A 582 49.21 -19.06 15.49
N ASP A 583 48.94 -20.33 15.69
CA ASP A 583 48.00 -20.78 16.69
C ASP A 583 48.70 -21.39 17.89
N THR A 584 48.15 -21.15 19.06
CA THR A 584 48.53 -21.84 20.30
C THR A 584 47.26 -22.46 20.88
N ILE A 585 47.09 -23.75 20.64
CA ILE A 585 45.93 -24.53 21.06
C ILE A 585 46.26 -25.18 22.40
N LYS A 586 45.52 -24.79 23.44
CA LYS A 586 45.67 -25.31 24.79
C LYS A 586 44.52 -26.24 25.11
N THR A 587 44.85 -27.42 25.64
CA THR A 587 43.87 -28.42 26.05
C THR A 587 44.21 -28.90 27.44
N HIS A 588 43.25 -28.90 28.32
CA HIS A 588 43.31 -29.46 29.66
C HIS A 588 42.35 -30.66 29.73
N TYR A 589 42.91 -31.87 29.81
CA TYR A 589 42.13 -33.09 29.98
C TYR A 589 42.06 -33.46 31.45
N LEU A 590 40.86 -33.66 31.96
CA LEU A 590 40.64 -34.16 33.30
C LEU A 590 41.00 -35.65 33.41
N PRO A 591 41.53 -36.11 34.53
CA PRO A 591 41.68 -37.56 34.77
C PRO A 591 40.29 -38.19 34.88
N TRP A 592 40.10 -39.29 34.16
CA TRP A 592 38.81 -39.93 34.03
C TRP A 592 38.88 -41.36 34.53
N ARG A 593 37.87 -41.80 35.34
CA ARG A 593 37.82 -43.16 35.91
C ARG A 593 37.10 -44.13 34.97
N ALA A 594 37.49 -45.40 34.99
CA ALA A 594 36.67 -46.45 34.44
C ALA A 594 35.38 -46.61 35.29
N ILE A 595 34.27 -46.87 34.61
CA ILE A 595 33.01 -47.24 35.28
C ILE A 595 32.61 -48.63 34.78
N TYR A 596 32.30 -49.49 35.76
CA TYR A 596 31.80 -50.81 35.51
C TYR A 596 30.40 -50.96 36.11
N GLU A 597 29.49 -51.59 35.40
CA GLU A 597 28.22 -52.05 35.94
C GLU A 597 28.32 -53.55 36.22
N PHE A 598 27.69 -53.97 37.31
CA PHE A 598 27.69 -55.35 37.72
C PHE A 598 26.31 -55.82 38.19
N GLY A 599 26.00 -57.10 37.96
CA GLY A 599 24.73 -57.73 38.40
C GLY A 599 24.66 -57.95 39.92
N PRO A 600 23.48 -57.93 40.51
CA PRO A 600 23.28 -58.08 41.96
C PRO A 600 23.91 -59.35 42.51
N GLY A 601 24.70 -59.22 43.59
CA GLY A 601 25.39 -60.36 44.26
C GLY A 601 26.61 -60.93 43.53
N SER A 602 27.21 -60.16 42.59
CA SER A 602 28.44 -60.50 41.93
C SER A 602 29.66 -60.38 42.86
N ASP A 603 30.68 -61.26 42.65
CA ASP A 603 31.95 -61.12 43.33
C ASP A 603 32.83 -60.07 42.62
N LEU A 604 33.13 -58.94 43.31
CA LEU A 604 33.91 -57.84 42.77
C LEU A 604 35.41 -57.99 43.13
N PRO A 605 36.33 -57.38 42.34
CA PRO A 605 37.75 -57.35 42.68
C PRO A 605 38.04 -56.67 44.03
N ASP A 606 39.12 -57.03 44.70
CA ASP A 606 39.54 -56.41 45.97
C ASP A 606 39.92 -54.92 45.73
N ASN A 607 39.57 -54.03 46.67
CA ASN A 607 39.89 -52.59 46.66
C ASN A 607 39.24 -51.74 45.55
N VAL A 608 38.05 -52.11 45.06
CA VAL A 608 37.24 -51.27 44.14
C VAL A 608 36.41 -50.25 44.93
N GLU A 609 36.07 -49.15 44.30
CA GLU A 609 35.13 -48.14 44.76
C GLU A 609 33.72 -48.53 44.25
N ILE A 610 32.76 -48.66 45.14
CA ILE A 610 31.38 -49.00 44.77
C ILE A 610 30.51 -47.73 44.98
N GLU A 611 29.63 -47.44 44.00
CA GLU A 611 28.68 -46.32 44.15
C GLU A 611 27.71 -46.65 45.33
N GLU A 612 27.72 -45.79 46.35
CA GLU A 612 26.74 -45.87 47.42
C GLU A 612 25.43 -45.23 46.94
N ASP A 613 24.29 -45.93 47.08
CA ASP A 613 22.95 -45.45 46.71
C ASP A 613 22.56 -44.13 47.39
#